data_973915610e0e482a0509e138721e866a
#
_entry.id   973915610e0e482a0509e138721e866a
#
_cell.length_a   1.000
_cell.length_b   1.000
_cell.length_c   1.000
_cell.angle_alpha   90.00
_cell.angle_beta   90.00
_cell.angle_gamma   90.00
#
_symmetry.space_group_name_H-M   'P 1'
#
loop_
_entity.id
_entity.type
_entity.pdbx_description
1 polymer ?
#
loop_
_entity_poly.entity_id
_entity_poly.type
_entity_poly.pdbx_seq_one_letter_code
_entity_poly.pdbx_strand_id
1 'polypeptide(L)'
;MSSLYTAHLGNNADLIRAVSDFYVASGQQVADVTYGKGAFWRKTDTTRFSLHVSDIVTCPDALHDFRDLPYKTGSIDHVIFDPPYMHNAGRPMVEERYGNATTKGMYHDDILVLYAQGMKEARRVLRRDGLLWVKCKDEIESSRQRMSVVEIHDIAVRILQMTVKDLFILVPSSIPPVQHKKQYHARKSHSYLWLFKK
;
A
#
# COMPACT_ATOMS: atom_id res chain seq x y z
N MET A 1 18.13 -3.53 -19.51
CA MET A 1 17.19 -3.30 -18.39
C MET A 1 17.65 -2.04 -17.67
N SER A 2 16.77 -1.10 -17.40
CA SER A 2 17.11 0.06 -16.57
C SER A 2 17.30 -0.41 -15.12
N SER A 3 18.32 0.15 -14.44
CA SER A 3 18.55 -0.17 -13.02
C SER A 3 17.38 0.31 -12.17
N LEU A 4 16.91 -0.54 -11.25
CA LEU A 4 15.89 -0.18 -10.26
C LEU A 4 16.59 0.33 -9.00
N TYR A 5 16.24 1.54 -8.57
CA TYR A 5 16.77 2.15 -7.35
C TYR A 5 15.68 2.23 -6.28
N THR A 6 16.06 2.09 -5.02
CA THR A 6 15.13 2.14 -3.87
C THR A 6 14.67 3.55 -3.53
N ALA A 7 15.43 4.59 -3.90
CA ALA A 7 14.99 5.98 -3.82
C ALA A 7 14.39 6.40 -5.16
N HIS A 8 13.10 6.75 -5.16
CA HIS A 8 12.33 7.04 -6.37
C HIS A 8 11.73 8.45 -6.31
N LEU A 9 12.10 9.30 -7.27
CA LEU A 9 11.49 10.61 -7.47
C LEU A 9 10.37 10.49 -8.51
N GLY A 10 9.15 10.89 -8.17
CA GLY A 10 8.03 10.82 -9.12
C GLY A 10 6.68 10.60 -8.45
N ASN A 11 5.92 9.67 -8.98
CA ASN A 11 4.60 9.32 -8.47
C ASN A 11 4.43 7.80 -8.31
N ASN A 12 3.31 7.39 -7.71
CA ASN A 12 3.02 5.98 -7.48
C ASN A 12 3.04 5.16 -8.78
N ALA A 13 2.48 5.67 -9.87
CA ALA A 13 2.43 4.92 -11.13
C ALA A 13 3.82 4.67 -11.72
N ASP A 14 4.75 5.63 -11.57
CA ASP A 14 6.14 5.46 -12.00
C ASP A 14 6.86 4.40 -11.16
N LEU A 15 6.68 4.46 -9.83
CA LEU A 15 7.25 3.48 -8.91
C LEU A 15 6.70 2.07 -9.17
N ILE A 16 5.37 1.91 -9.23
CA ILE A 16 4.73 0.61 -9.45
C ILE A 16 5.14 0.02 -10.80
N ARG A 17 5.23 0.83 -11.87
CA ARG A 17 5.75 0.37 -13.16
C ARG A 17 7.17 -0.18 -13.01
N ALA A 18 8.09 0.58 -12.42
CA ALA A 18 9.48 0.18 -12.28
C ALA A 18 9.64 -1.11 -11.44
N VAL A 19 8.88 -1.22 -10.35
CA VAL A 19 8.87 -2.40 -9.49
C VAL A 19 8.22 -3.60 -10.19
N SER A 20 7.12 -3.39 -10.94
CA SER A 20 6.47 -4.44 -11.72
C SER A 20 7.36 -4.98 -12.84
N ASP A 21 8.08 -4.09 -13.53
CA ASP A 21 9.00 -4.49 -14.61
C ASP A 21 10.17 -5.33 -14.08
N PHE A 22 10.54 -5.16 -12.81
CA PHE A 22 11.64 -5.87 -12.18
C PHE A 22 11.21 -7.19 -11.51
N TYR A 23 10.04 -7.20 -10.83
CA TYR A 23 9.63 -8.31 -9.96
C TYR A 23 8.54 -9.19 -10.53
N VAL A 24 7.71 -8.69 -11.47
CA VAL A 24 6.58 -9.45 -12.01
C VAL A 24 6.96 -10.10 -13.33
N ALA A 25 7.02 -11.42 -13.34
CA ALA A 25 7.23 -12.20 -14.55
C ALA A 25 5.93 -12.34 -15.37
N SER A 26 6.08 -12.62 -16.66
CA SER A 26 4.93 -12.89 -17.55
C SER A 26 4.13 -14.09 -17.06
N GLY A 27 2.81 -13.97 -17.12
CA GLY A 27 1.86 -15.04 -16.74
C GLY A 27 1.59 -15.16 -15.23
N GLN A 28 2.23 -14.37 -14.38
CA GLN A 28 1.98 -14.41 -12.95
C GLN A 28 0.61 -13.83 -12.57
N GLN A 29 0.10 -14.27 -11.41
CA GLN A 29 -1.16 -13.81 -10.82
C GLN A 29 -0.87 -12.66 -9.86
N VAL A 30 -1.37 -11.49 -10.16
CA VAL A 30 -1.19 -10.25 -9.39
C VAL A 30 -2.54 -9.80 -8.86
N ALA A 31 -2.69 -9.61 -7.56
CA ALA A 31 -3.92 -9.13 -6.96
C ALA A 31 -3.70 -7.73 -6.33
N ASP A 32 -4.35 -6.71 -6.86
CA ASP A 32 -4.46 -5.41 -6.20
C ASP A 32 -5.77 -5.37 -5.41
N VAL A 33 -5.64 -5.49 -4.09
CA VAL A 33 -6.78 -5.63 -3.16
C VAL A 33 -7.24 -4.31 -2.58
N THR A 34 -6.68 -3.22 -3.05
CA THR A 34 -6.98 -1.83 -2.68
C THR A 34 -6.94 -0.92 -3.91
N TYR A 35 -7.52 -1.40 -5.00
CA TYR A 35 -7.37 -0.84 -6.35
C TYR A 35 -7.79 0.63 -6.49
N GLY A 36 -8.81 1.05 -5.74
CA GLY A 36 -9.35 2.39 -5.81
C GLY A 36 -9.79 2.74 -7.25
N LYS A 37 -9.18 3.77 -7.82
CA LYS A 37 -9.42 4.23 -9.20
C LYS A 37 -8.31 3.80 -10.19
N GLY A 38 -7.53 2.78 -9.84
CA GLY A 38 -6.48 2.21 -10.69
C GLY A 38 -5.26 3.11 -10.91
N ALA A 39 -5.02 4.06 -10.02
CA ALA A 39 -3.96 5.05 -10.19
C ALA A 39 -2.56 4.42 -10.28
N PHE A 40 -2.33 3.30 -9.62
CA PHE A 40 -1.05 2.58 -9.60
C PHE A 40 -0.67 2.05 -10.98
N TRP A 41 -1.64 1.58 -11.77
CA TRP A 41 -1.43 0.81 -12.98
C TRP A 41 -1.39 1.64 -14.26
N ARG A 42 -1.62 2.96 -14.19
CA ARG A 42 -1.75 3.84 -15.36
C ARG A 42 -0.55 3.84 -16.31
N LYS A 43 0.63 3.47 -15.83
CA LYS A 43 1.88 3.45 -16.60
C LYS A 43 2.47 2.05 -16.76
N THR A 44 1.81 1.03 -16.23
CA THR A 44 2.28 -0.36 -16.26
C THR A 44 1.60 -1.11 -17.41
N ASP A 45 2.38 -1.84 -18.20
CA ASP A 45 1.82 -2.80 -19.15
C ASP A 45 1.32 -4.04 -18.37
N THR A 46 0.02 -4.08 -18.14
CA THR A 46 -0.64 -5.16 -17.39
C THR A 46 -0.97 -6.37 -18.27
N THR A 47 -0.73 -6.33 -19.58
CA THR A 47 -1.01 -7.46 -20.47
C THR A 47 -0.05 -8.63 -20.28
N ARG A 48 1.07 -8.38 -19.62
CA ARG A 48 2.11 -9.40 -19.32
C ARG A 48 1.71 -10.40 -18.25
N PHE A 49 0.74 -10.09 -17.39
CA PHE A 49 0.34 -10.89 -16.23
C PHE A 49 -1.16 -10.79 -16.00
N SER A 50 -1.72 -11.68 -15.18
CA SER A 50 -3.13 -11.63 -14.82
C SER A 50 -3.33 -10.69 -13.66
N LEU A 51 -3.88 -9.51 -13.91
CA LEU A 51 -4.20 -8.52 -12.86
C LEU A 51 -5.64 -8.73 -12.37
N HIS A 52 -5.77 -9.13 -11.11
CA HIS A 52 -7.03 -9.19 -10.38
C HIS A 52 -7.17 -7.92 -9.54
N VAL A 53 -8.28 -7.22 -9.68
CA VAL A 53 -8.52 -5.97 -8.95
C VAL A 53 -9.71 -6.11 -8.04
N SER A 54 -9.62 -5.57 -6.83
CA SER A 54 -10.73 -5.45 -5.91
C SER A 54 -10.61 -4.23 -5.01
N ASP A 55 -11.75 -3.76 -4.55
CA ASP A 55 -11.85 -2.64 -3.61
C ASP A 55 -13.22 -2.69 -2.92
N ILE A 56 -13.29 -2.30 -1.67
CA ILE A 56 -14.54 -2.35 -0.91
C ILE A 56 -15.59 -1.32 -1.37
N VAL A 57 -15.18 -0.31 -2.14
CA VAL A 57 -16.05 0.82 -2.54
C VAL A 57 -16.08 1.05 -4.04
N THR A 58 -14.92 0.96 -4.70
CA THR A 58 -14.73 1.54 -6.04
C THR A 58 -14.74 0.53 -7.18
N CYS A 59 -14.77 -0.77 -6.90
CA CYS A 59 -14.83 -1.84 -7.90
C CYS A 59 -16.20 -2.54 -7.85
N PRO A 60 -17.25 -2.06 -8.55
CA PRO A 60 -18.60 -2.61 -8.46
C PRO A 60 -18.69 -4.12 -8.72
N ASP A 61 -17.88 -4.63 -9.64
CA ASP A 61 -17.85 -6.04 -10.01
C ASP A 61 -16.93 -6.90 -9.11
N ALA A 62 -16.20 -6.28 -8.19
CA ALA A 62 -15.23 -6.93 -7.30
C ALA A 62 -15.15 -6.22 -5.94
N LEU A 63 -16.31 -6.05 -5.29
CA LEU A 63 -16.44 -5.48 -3.94
C LEU A 63 -15.98 -6.52 -2.90
N HIS A 64 -14.68 -6.56 -2.63
CA HIS A 64 -14.10 -7.45 -1.63
C HIS A 64 -13.39 -6.66 -0.54
N ASP A 65 -13.60 -7.11 0.69
CA ASP A 65 -12.82 -6.66 1.83
C ASP A 65 -11.43 -7.34 1.78
N PHE A 66 -10.37 -6.57 1.85
CA PHE A 66 -9.01 -7.12 1.84
C PHE A 66 -8.72 -8.03 3.06
N ARG A 67 -9.61 -8.07 4.05
CA ARG A 67 -9.54 -8.96 5.21
C ARG A 67 -10.15 -10.34 4.95
N ASP A 68 -10.89 -10.47 3.84
CA ASP A 68 -11.54 -11.73 3.42
C ASP A 68 -11.55 -11.80 1.88
N LEU A 69 -10.46 -12.24 1.30
CA LEU A 69 -10.25 -12.26 -0.14
C LEU A 69 -10.80 -13.54 -0.77
N PRO A 70 -11.44 -13.47 -1.95
CA PRO A 70 -12.08 -14.61 -2.61
C PRO A 70 -11.07 -15.59 -3.26
N TYR A 71 -9.77 -15.41 -2.99
CA TYR A 71 -8.73 -16.24 -3.58
C TYR A 71 -8.43 -17.46 -2.71
N LYS A 72 -8.11 -18.58 -3.37
CA LYS A 72 -7.62 -19.80 -2.70
C LYS A 72 -6.29 -19.53 -2.00
N THR A 73 -6.06 -20.23 -0.89
CA THR A 73 -4.77 -20.20 -0.20
C THR A 73 -3.65 -20.60 -1.17
N GLY A 74 -2.60 -19.79 -1.23
CA GLY A 74 -1.42 -20.10 -2.04
C GLY A 74 -1.61 -19.98 -3.56
N SER A 75 -2.53 -19.14 -4.04
CA SER A 75 -2.86 -19.04 -5.47
C SER A 75 -2.32 -17.78 -6.16
N ILE A 76 -1.88 -16.78 -5.41
CA ILE A 76 -1.46 -15.47 -5.91
C ILE A 76 0.06 -15.31 -5.82
N ASP A 77 0.68 -14.77 -6.85
CA ASP A 77 2.13 -14.50 -6.89
C ASP A 77 2.50 -13.18 -6.20
N HIS A 78 1.72 -12.14 -6.45
CA HIS A 78 1.92 -10.81 -5.89
C HIS A 78 0.60 -10.25 -5.37
N VAL A 79 0.61 -9.72 -4.14
CA VAL A 79 -0.51 -8.96 -3.59
C VAL A 79 -0.05 -7.52 -3.38
N ILE A 80 -0.81 -6.57 -3.93
CA ILE A 80 -0.61 -5.14 -3.74
C ILE A 80 -1.62 -4.65 -2.71
N PHE A 81 -1.12 -3.97 -1.68
CA PHE A 81 -1.88 -3.54 -0.53
C PHE A 81 -1.54 -2.09 -0.17
N ASP A 82 -2.42 -1.15 -0.53
CA ASP A 82 -2.33 0.29 -0.25
C ASP A 82 -3.59 0.75 0.52
N PRO A 83 -3.80 0.26 1.75
CA PRO A 83 -4.96 0.65 2.53
C PRO A 83 -4.84 2.11 2.98
N PRO A 84 -5.91 2.71 3.53
CA PRO A 84 -5.82 4.00 4.18
C PRO A 84 -4.74 3.98 5.27
N TYR A 85 -3.77 4.87 5.18
CA TYR A 85 -2.59 4.90 6.05
C TYR A 85 -2.52 6.13 6.97
N MET A 86 -3.58 6.94 7.01
CA MET A 86 -3.65 8.10 7.90
C MET A 86 -4.87 8.00 8.80
N HIS A 87 -4.68 8.36 10.08
CA HIS A 87 -5.77 8.49 11.01
C HIS A 87 -6.77 9.56 10.55
N ASN A 88 -8.05 9.36 10.90
CA ASN A 88 -9.13 10.29 10.62
C ASN A 88 -10.03 10.44 11.84
N ALA A 89 -9.62 11.28 12.78
CA ALA A 89 -10.33 11.50 14.05
C ALA A 89 -11.64 12.29 13.92
N GLY A 90 -12.39 12.08 12.83
CA GLY A 90 -13.73 12.65 12.65
C GLY A 90 -13.78 14.07 12.07
N ARG A 91 -12.66 14.65 11.68
CA ARG A 91 -12.69 15.86 10.84
C ARG A 91 -13.15 15.47 9.44
N PRO A 92 -14.05 16.25 8.79
CA PRO A 92 -14.30 16.06 7.37
C PRO A 92 -13.00 16.37 6.64
N MET A 93 -12.19 15.35 6.41
CA MET A 93 -11.10 15.47 5.45
C MET A 93 -11.73 15.63 4.07
N VAL A 94 -11.09 16.44 3.24
CA VAL A 94 -11.41 16.62 1.82
C VAL A 94 -11.14 15.30 1.07
N GLU A 95 -11.88 14.27 1.43
CA GLU A 95 -11.69 12.89 0.94
C GLU A 95 -12.56 12.56 -0.27
N GLU A 96 -13.19 13.54 -0.89
CA GLU A 96 -13.79 13.35 -2.21
C GLU A 96 -12.81 12.77 -3.25
N ARG A 97 -11.50 12.93 -3.02
CA ARG A 97 -10.47 12.36 -3.92
C ARG A 97 -10.34 10.84 -3.81
N TYR A 98 -10.64 10.24 -2.67
CA TYR A 98 -10.42 8.82 -2.44
C TYR A 98 -11.71 8.04 -2.14
N GLY A 99 -12.84 8.73 -1.96
CA GLY A 99 -14.15 8.11 -1.72
C GLY A 99 -14.21 7.25 -0.44
N ASN A 100 -13.28 7.47 0.51
CA ASN A 100 -13.07 6.52 1.58
C ASN A 100 -13.52 7.06 2.94
N ALA A 101 -14.78 6.78 3.30
CA ALA A 101 -15.31 7.01 4.64
C ALA A 101 -14.92 5.88 5.64
N THR A 102 -14.16 4.87 5.20
CA THR A 102 -13.91 3.65 5.99
C THR A 102 -13.02 3.86 7.20
N THR A 103 -12.25 4.96 7.26
CA THR A 103 -11.40 5.30 8.40
C THR A 103 -11.93 6.44 9.26
N LYS A 104 -13.18 6.86 9.06
CA LYS A 104 -13.78 7.92 9.88
C LYS A 104 -13.84 7.49 11.34
N GLY A 105 -13.23 8.31 12.22
CA GLY A 105 -13.14 8.03 13.66
C GLY A 105 -11.99 7.09 14.06
N MET A 106 -11.17 6.64 13.14
CA MET A 106 -10.02 5.79 13.43
C MET A 106 -8.79 6.60 13.84
N TYR A 107 -8.07 6.07 14.82
CA TYR A 107 -6.75 6.52 15.24
C TYR A 107 -5.66 5.64 14.61
N HIS A 108 -4.41 6.01 14.82
CA HIS A 108 -3.27 5.28 14.25
C HIS A 108 -3.25 3.79 14.61
N ASP A 109 -3.56 3.46 15.85
CA ASP A 109 -3.57 2.07 16.30
C ASP A 109 -4.67 1.25 15.60
N ASP A 110 -5.83 1.86 15.28
CA ASP A 110 -6.88 1.21 14.48
C ASP A 110 -6.41 0.96 13.04
N ILE A 111 -5.64 1.90 12.47
CA ILE A 111 -5.03 1.75 11.14
C ILE A 111 -4.03 0.57 11.16
N LEU A 112 -3.21 0.44 12.20
CA LEU A 112 -2.30 -0.71 12.32
C LEU A 112 -3.03 -2.05 12.43
N VAL A 113 -4.19 -2.09 13.10
CA VAL A 113 -5.05 -3.29 13.13
C VAL A 113 -5.53 -3.65 11.73
N LEU A 114 -5.96 -2.66 10.91
CA LEU A 114 -6.32 -2.90 9.51
C LEU A 114 -5.14 -3.46 8.70
N TYR A 115 -3.94 -2.89 8.86
CA TYR A 115 -2.74 -3.42 8.23
C TYR A 115 -2.47 -4.87 8.64
N ALA A 116 -2.50 -5.18 9.92
CA ALA A 116 -2.25 -6.53 10.42
C ALA A 116 -3.24 -7.56 9.86
N GLN A 117 -4.53 -7.21 9.82
CA GLN A 117 -5.58 -8.07 9.28
C GLN A 117 -5.42 -8.29 7.77
N GLY A 118 -5.24 -7.21 7.00
CA GLY A 118 -5.07 -7.30 5.55
C GLY A 118 -3.80 -8.03 5.15
N MET A 119 -2.68 -7.76 5.83
CA MET A 119 -1.41 -8.45 5.58
C MET A 119 -1.47 -9.94 5.94
N LYS A 120 -2.21 -10.32 7.01
CA LYS A 120 -2.46 -11.72 7.35
C LYS A 120 -3.21 -12.44 6.24
N GLU A 121 -4.25 -11.81 5.71
CA GLU A 121 -5.06 -12.37 4.64
C GLU A 121 -4.29 -12.41 3.32
N ALA A 122 -3.56 -11.34 2.98
CA ALA A 122 -2.65 -11.32 1.84
C ALA A 122 -1.62 -12.45 1.91
N ARG A 123 -1.02 -12.70 3.10
CA ARG A 123 -0.12 -13.82 3.30
C ARG A 123 -0.80 -15.17 3.09
N ARG A 124 -2.08 -15.33 3.46
CA ARG A 124 -2.83 -16.57 3.21
C ARG A 124 -2.91 -16.87 1.73
N VAL A 125 -3.32 -15.88 0.93
CA VAL A 125 -3.55 -16.07 -0.53
C VAL A 125 -2.26 -16.14 -1.33
N LEU A 126 -1.16 -15.55 -0.86
CA LEU A 126 0.15 -15.65 -1.49
C LEU A 126 0.63 -17.09 -1.51
N ARG A 127 1.17 -17.52 -2.67
CA ARG A 127 1.91 -18.77 -2.78
C ARG A 127 3.24 -18.70 -2.01
N ARG A 128 3.87 -19.83 -1.83
CA ARG A 128 5.25 -19.88 -1.32
C ARG A 128 6.15 -19.04 -2.23
N ASP A 129 7.03 -18.26 -1.64
CA ASP A 129 7.92 -17.30 -2.31
C ASP A 129 7.21 -16.13 -3.03
N GLY A 130 5.89 -15.99 -2.89
CA GLY A 130 5.14 -14.84 -3.39
C GLY A 130 5.45 -13.55 -2.63
N LEU A 131 5.19 -12.41 -3.25
CA LEU A 131 5.54 -11.09 -2.71
C LEU A 131 4.30 -10.29 -2.30
N LEU A 132 4.32 -9.79 -1.08
CA LEU A 132 3.38 -8.79 -0.58
C LEU A 132 4.00 -7.39 -0.73
N TRP A 133 3.30 -6.50 -1.41
CA TRP A 133 3.67 -5.11 -1.62
C TRP A 133 2.82 -4.25 -0.71
N VAL A 134 3.43 -3.60 0.28
CA VAL A 134 2.70 -2.80 1.26
C VAL A 134 3.08 -1.34 1.14
N LYS A 135 2.11 -0.52 0.76
CA LYS A 135 2.27 0.93 0.73
C LYS A 135 1.96 1.50 2.10
N CYS A 136 2.80 2.43 2.57
CA CYS A 136 2.56 3.14 3.83
C CYS A 136 3.22 4.50 3.86
N LYS A 137 2.89 5.26 4.89
CA LYS A 137 3.47 6.58 5.16
C LYS A 137 3.47 6.83 6.66
N ASP A 138 4.58 7.39 7.16
CA ASP A 138 4.62 7.88 8.53
C ASP A 138 3.72 9.09 8.71
N GLU A 139 3.16 9.25 9.88
CA GLU A 139 2.28 10.36 10.21
C GLU A 139 2.60 11.03 11.55
N ILE A 140 1.90 12.11 11.83
CA ILE A 140 1.89 12.76 13.13
C ILE A 140 0.46 12.72 13.64
N GLU A 141 0.24 12.02 14.72
CA GLU A 141 -1.02 11.94 15.41
C GLU A 141 -0.91 12.57 16.80
N SER A 142 -1.81 13.50 17.14
CA SER A 142 -1.84 14.13 18.47
C SER A 142 -0.45 14.64 18.93
N SER A 143 0.29 15.29 18.03
CA SER A 143 1.65 15.78 18.22
C SER A 143 2.72 14.70 18.47
N ARG A 144 2.41 13.43 18.24
CA ARG A 144 3.36 12.30 18.35
C ARG A 144 3.75 11.80 16.96
N GLN A 145 5.03 11.47 16.82
CA GLN A 145 5.53 10.77 15.63
C GLN A 145 5.03 9.32 15.65
N ARG A 146 4.41 8.89 14.55
CA ARG A 146 4.03 7.52 14.27
C ARG A 146 4.87 7.00 13.13
N MET A 147 5.67 5.98 13.41
CA MET A 147 6.62 5.42 12.45
C MET A 147 6.02 4.19 11.79
N SER A 148 4.99 4.40 10.97
CA SER A 148 4.26 3.33 10.28
C SER A 148 5.19 2.39 9.50
N VAL A 149 6.27 2.93 8.95
CA VAL A 149 7.27 2.13 8.22
C VAL A 149 7.90 1.04 9.10
N VAL A 150 8.17 1.35 10.38
CA VAL A 150 8.76 0.41 11.35
C VAL A 150 7.69 -0.55 11.87
N GLU A 151 6.51 -0.04 12.22
CA GLU A 151 5.42 -0.83 12.79
C GLU A 151 4.92 -1.88 11.78
N ILE A 152 4.80 -1.53 10.51
CA ILE A 152 4.44 -2.47 9.43
C ILE A 152 5.54 -3.51 9.20
N HIS A 153 6.80 -3.12 9.25
CA HIS A 153 7.92 -4.08 9.23
C HIS A 153 7.78 -5.10 10.37
N ASP A 154 7.51 -4.65 11.59
CA ASP A 154 7.37 -5.53 12.75
C ASP A 154 6.16 -6.47 12.62
N ILE A 155 5.04 -6.00 12.09
CA ILE A 155 3.90 -6.86 11.75
C ILE A 155 4.32 -7.95 10.74
N ALA A 156 4.98 -7.56 9.65
CA ALA A 156 5.39 -8.50 8.61
C ALA A 156 6.39 -9.55 9.13
N VAL A 157 7.46 -9.09 9.77
CA VAL A 157 8.61 -9.94 10.11
C VAL A 157 8.39 -10.70 11.41
N ARG A 158 7.94 -10.02 12.48
CA ARG A 158 7.83 -10.64 13.80
C ARG A 158 6.53 -11.40 14.00
N ILE A 159 5.40 -10.88 13.47
CA ILE A 159 4.09 -11.49 13.67
C ILE A 159 3.78 -12.47 12.54
N LEU A 160 3.94 -12.03 11.28
CA LEU A 160 3.59 -12.84 10.12
C LEU A 160 4.74 -13.70 9.59
N GLN A 161 5.94 -13.59 10.15
CA GLN A 161 7.12 -14.39 9.77
C GLN A 161 7.43 -14.32 8.26
N MET A 162 7.29 -13.14 7.69
CA MET A 162 7.69 -12.84 6.33
C MET A 162 9.12 -12.30 6.29
N THR A 163 9.80 -12.43 5.16
CA THR A 163 11.14 -11.88 4.96
C THR A 163 11.09 -10.57 4.18
N VAL A 164 11.90 -9.59 4.59
CA VAL A 164 12.06 -8.37 3.80
C VAL A 164 12.75 -8.70 2.49
N LYS A 165 12.15 -8.30 1.39
CA LYS A 165 12.75 -8.38 0.05
C LYS A 165 13.36 -7.05 -0.35
N ASP A 166 12.59 -5.96 -0.27
CA ASP A 166 13.04 -4.60 -0.55
C ASP A 166 12.19 -3.55 0.17
N LEU A 167 12.74 -2.32 0.27
CA LEU A 167 12.02 -1.12 0.70
C LEU A 167 12.30 0.00 -0.29
N PHE A 168 11.25 0.54 -0.89
CA PHE A 168 11.33 1.71 -1.76
C PHE A 168 10.81 2.95 -1.03
N ILE A 169 11.50 4.09 -1.26
CA ILE A 169 11.09 5.40 -0.76
C ILE A 169 10.65 6.22 -1.97
N LEU A 170 9.38 6.62 -1.97
CA LEU A 170 8.83 7.50 -2.99
C LEU A 170 8.82 8.94 -2.48
N VAL A 171 9.55 9.80 -3.16
CA VAL A 171 9.50 11.25 -2.96
C VAL A 171 8.72 11.85 -4.11
N PRO A 172 7.54 12.47 -3.88
CA PRO A 172 6.76 13.08 -4.94
C PRO A 172 7.49 14.27 -5.54
N SER A 173 7.39 14.43 -6.86
CA SER A 173 8.00 15.53 -7.60
C SER A 173 7.38 16.89 -7.29
N SER A 174 6.19 16.93 -6.69
CA SER A 174 5.52 18.15 -6.23
C SER A 174 5.03 17.97 -4.80
N ILE A 175 5.30 18.95 -3.96
CA ILE A 175 4.81 19.00 -2.58
C ILE A 175 3.60 19.94 -2.54
N PRO A 176 2.44 19.52 -2.01
CA PRO A 176 1.27 20.38 -1.89
C PRO A 176 1.58 21.65 -1.08
N PRO A 177 0.95 22.79 -1.42
CA PRO A 177 1.15 24.03 -0.70
C PRO A 177 0.78 23.90 0.77
N VAL A 178 1.47 24.66 1.58
CA VAL A 178 1.36 24.65 3.04
C VAL A 178 0.08 25.32 3.50
N GLN A 179 -0.79 24.59 4.18
CA GLN A 179 -2.03 25.14 4.75
C GLN A 179 -1.85 25.85 6.10
N HIS A 180 -0.79 25.56 6.85
CA HIS A 180 -0.57 26.11 8.20
C HIS A 180 0.61 27.07 8.23
N LYS A 181 0.41 28.26 8.83
CA LYS A 181 1.44 29.31 8.97
C LYS A 181 2.58 28.89 9.91
N LYS A 182 2.33 28.03 10.91
CA LYS A 182 3.32 27.59 11.89
C LYS A 182 3.56 26.09 11.76
N GLN A 183 4.83 25.71 11.67
CA GLN A 183 5.25 24.32 11.57
C GLN A 183 5.92 23.88 12.87
N TYR A 184 5.41 22.81 13.50
CA TYR A 184 5.95 22.25 14.73
C TYR A 184 6.77 20.98 14.48
N HIS A 185 6.51 20.25 13.39
CA HIS A 185 7.18 19.02 13.01
C HIS A 185 7.61 19.07 11.55
N ALA A 186 8.68 18.34 11.22
CA ALA A 186 9.06 18.14 9.83
C ALA A 186 7.92 17.45 9.06
N ARG A 187 7.61 17.94 7.85
CA ARG A 187 6.54 17.40 7.02
C ARG A 187 6.96 16.08 6.42
N LYS A 188 6.09 15.10 6.53
CA LYS A 188 6.24 13.80 5.87
C LYS A 188 5.91 13.98 4.38
N SER A 189 6.91 14.24 3.54
CA SER A 189 6.74 14.46 2.10
C SER A 189 7.00 13.22 1.25
N HIS A 190 7.33 12.09 1.89
CA HIS A 190 7.61 10.83 1.23
C HIS A 190 6.67 9.73 1.73
N SER A 191 6.64 8.63 1.00
CA SER A 191 5.95 7.40 1.38
C SER A 191 6.83 6.20 1.07
N TYR A 192 6.43 5.04 1.55
CA TYR A 192 7.21 3.82 1.45
C TYR A 192 6.42 2.75 0.69
N LEU A 193 7.14 1.88 0.00
CA LEU A 193 6.62 0.64 -0.55
C LEU A 193 7.52 -0.50 -0.06
N TRP A 194 7.03 -1.28 0.87
CA TRP A 194 7.65 -2.52 1.31
C TRP A 194 7.36 -3.66 0.35
N LEU A 195 8.36 -4.48 0.08
CA LEU A 195 8.19 -5.81 -0.50
C LEU A 195 8.58 -6.85 0.53
N PHE A 196 7.61 -7.68 0.93
CA PHE A 196 7.83 -8.80 1.82
C PHE A 196 7.62 -10.12 1.07
N LYS A 197 8.48 -11.10 1.32
CA LYS A 197 8.40 -12.44 0.76
C LYS A 197 7.80 -13.40 1.79
N LYS A 198 6.82 -14.21 1.35
CA LYS A 198 6.22 -15.29 2.15
C LYS A 198 7.15 -16.48 2.28
#